data_b170aa2faa85021a0db9cc00432c364b
#
_entry.id   b170aa2faa85021a0db9cc00432c364b
#
_cell.length_a   1.000
_cell.length_b   1.000
_cell.length_c   1.000
_cell.angle_alpha   90.00
_cell.angle_beta   90.00
_cell.angle_gamma   90.00
#
_symmetry.space_group_name_H-M   'P 1'
#
loop_
_entity.id
_entity.type
_entity.pdbx_description
1 polymer ?
#
loop_
_entity_poly.entity_id
_entity_poly.type
_entity_poly.pdbx_seq_one_letter_code
_entity_poly.pdbx_strand_id
1 'polypeptide(L)'
;MSDIELIDSHCHLIFENFEKDLEDVVLRLRSRGVKKLVHACCELTEIPKLKKISHEFNEIYYSVGLHPLEAKKWEQSSKSLLRKSALEDRRVVAIGELGLDFFKNENKTQQIEALIPQMELAYELELPVIIHCRDAANEMIEICSDLSKKGKCPDGVLHCWTGTPKEMKQFLDLGFYISFSGIVTFPKAHEIHECAKIVPNDKYLIETDSPFLAPVPHRGKRNEP
;
A
#
# COMPACT_ATOMS: atom_id res chain seq x y z
N MET A 1 29.12 11.48 -4.89
CA MET A 1 27.99 11.06 -4.03
C MET A 1 27.58 9.69 -4.54
N SER A 2 27.50 8.69 -3.68
CA SER A 2 26.97 7.37 -4.10
C SER A 2 25.58 7.62 -4.66
N ASP A 3 25.30 7.17 -5.88
CA ASP A 3 23.96 7.24 -6.47
C ASP A 3 23.06 6.30 -5.67
N ILE A 4 22.39 6.83 -4.64
CA ILE A 4 21.40 6.08 -3.90
C ILE A 4 20.21 5.89 -4.84
N GLU A 5 19.90 4.65 -5.14
CA GLU A 5 18.68 4.29 -5.87
C GLU A 5 17.54 4.11 -4.88
N LEU A 6 16.44 4.82 -5.08
CA LEU A 6 15.27 4.77 -4.24
C LEU A 6 14.11 4.08 -4.94
N ILE A 7 13.29 3.39 -4.15
CA ILE A 7 12.01 2.84 -4.59
C ILE A 7 10.94 3.39 -3.64
N ASP A 8 9.90 4.03 -4.20
CA ASP A 8 8.72 4.42 -3.44
C ASP A 8 7.72 3.27 -3.45
N SER A 9 7.49 2.65 -2.29
CA SER A 9 6.66 1.45 -2.21
C SER A 9 5.14 1.71 -2.23
N HIS A 10 4.70 3.00 -2.14
CA HIS A 10 3.28 3.34 -2.15
C HIS A 10 3.03 4.81 -2.49
N CYS A 11 2.30 5.07 -3.57
CA CYS A 11 1.86 6.40 -3.97
C CYS A 11 0.58 6.36 -4.82
N HIS A 12 -0.07 7.53 -5.07
CA HIS A 12 -1.33 7.67 -5.82
C HIS A 12 -1.23 8.77 -6.90
N LEU A 13 -0.53 8.51 -7.99
CA LEU A 13 -0.25 9.49 -9.04
C LEU A 13 -1.43 9.79 -9.99
N ILE A 14 -2.51 8.99 -9.95
CA ILE A 14 -3.69 9.25 -10.78
C ILE A 14 -4.70 10.21 -10.16
N PHE A 15 -4.49 10.64 -8.92
CA PHE A 15 -5.36 11.60 -8.26
C PHE A 15 -5.28 12.98 -8.91
N GLU A 16 -6.37 13.76 -8.80
CA GLU A 16 -6.50 15.10 -9.38
C GLU A 16 -5.33 16.03 -9.04
N ASN A 17 -4.68 15.79 -7.90
CA ASN A 17 -3.51 16.54 -7.45
C ASN A 17 -2.36 16.53 -8.46
N PHE A 18 -2.26 15.49 -9.29
CA PHE A 18 -1.17 15.30 -10.27
C PHE A 18 -1.62 15.45 -11.73
N GLU A 19 -2.91 15.63 -11.99
CA GLU A 19 -3.47 15.62 -13.34
C GLU A 19 -2.81 16.64 -14.29
N LYS A 20 -2.37 17.78 -13.74
CA LYS A 20 -1.83 18.90 -14.54
C LYS A 20 -0.31 18.82 -14.78
N ASP A 21 0.42 18.05 -13.98
CA ASP A 21 1.89 18.07 -13.99
C ASP A 21 2.54 16.71 -13.74
N LEU A 22 1.86 15.60 -14.05
CA LEU A 22 2.38 14.25 -13.85
C LEU A 22 3.75 14.03 -14.52
N GLU A 23 3.92 14.50 -15.75
CA GLU A 23 5.20 14.40 -16.48
C GLU A 23 6.33 15.12 -15.73
N ASP A 24 6.06 16.32 -15.21
CA ASP A 24 7.03 17.08 -14.42
C ASP A 24 7.35 16.39 -13.09
N VAL A 25 6.34 15.76 -12.44
CA VAL A 25 6.56 14.93 -11.24
C VAL A 25 7.51 13.78 -11.57
N VAL A 26 7.28 13.06 -12.67
CA VAL A 26 8.15 11.96 -13.10
C VAL A 26 9.57 12.46 -13.41
N LEU A 27 9.74 13.62 -14.01
CA LEU A 27 11.07 14.21 -14.23
C LEU A 27 11.76 14.55 -12.89
N ARG A 28 11.01 15.09 -11.91
CA ARG A 28 11.56 15.42 -10.59
C ARG A 28 12.00 14.16 -9.83
N LEU A 29 11.15 13.12 -9.76
CA LEU A 29 11.52 11.88 -9.06
C LEU A 29 12.78 11.23 -9.66
N ARG A 30 12.91 11.20 -11.00
CA ARG A 30 14.14 10.71 -11.68
C ARG A 30 15.36 11.48 -11.24
N SER A 31 15.25 12.82 -11.17
CA SER A 31 16.35 13.70 -10.77
C SER A 31 16.78 13.51 -9.32
N ARG A 32 15.92 12.94 -8.49
CA ARG A 32 16.16 12.64 -7.05
C ARG A 32 16.57 11.21 -6.78
N GLY A 33 16.72 10.38 -7.81
CA GLY A 33 17.20 9.00 -7.67
C GLY A 33 16.10 7.97 -7.44
N VAL A 34 14.83 8.33 -7.52
CA VAL A 34 13.73 7.37 -7.49
C VAL A 34 13.72 6.62 -8.82
N LYS A 35 13.98 5.34 -8.79
CA LYS A 35 14.09 4.46 -9.96
C LYS A 35 12.81 3.71 -10.26
N LYS A 36 12.05 3.41 -9.23
CA LYS A 36 10.79 2.69 -9.33
C LYS A 36 9.82 3.20 -8.28
N LEU A 37 8.54 3.02 -8.56
CA LEU A 37 7.49 3.24 -7.59
C LEU A 37 6.34 2.26 -7.82
N VAL A 38 5.58 2.00 -6.76
CA VAL A 38 4.36 1.21 -6.81
C VAL A 38 3.16 2.14 -6.60
N HIS A 39 2.35 2.27 -7.66
CA HIS A 39 1.08 2.98 -7.54
C HIS A 39 0.02 2.07 -6.93
N ALA A 40 -0.52 2.44 -5.78
CA ALA A 40 -1.59 1.69 -5.14
C ALA A 40 -2.95 1.97 -5.80
N CYS A 41 -3.71 0.90 -6.06
CA CYS A 41 -5.06 0.95 -6.59
C CYS A 41 -6.07 1.05 -5.44
N CYS A 42 -6.92 2.07 -5.45
CA CYS A 42 -7.98 2.22 -4.45
C CYS A 42 -9.33 1.68 -4.94
N GLU A 43 -9.62 1.80 -6.24
CA GLU A 43 -10.88 1.37 -6.83
C GLU A 43 -10.68 0.55 -8.11
N LEU A 44 -11.57 -0.41 -8.34
CA LEU A 44 -11.50 -1.26 -9.55
C LEU A 44 -11.58 -0.46 -10.85
N THR A 45 -12.25 0.69 -10.82
CA THR A 45 -12.40 1.62 -11.95
C THR A 45 -11.11 2.34 -12.31
N GLU A 46 -10.12 2.34 -11.43
CA GLU A 46 -8.81 2.97 -11.65
C GLU A 46 -7.87 2.11 -12.52
N ILE A 47 -8.07 0.80 -12.55
CA ILE A 47 -7.17 -0.16 -13.20
C ILE A 47 -6.80 0.22 -14.64
N PRO A 48 -7.72 0.64 -15.53
CA PRO A 48 -7.36 1.05 -16.88
C PRO A 48 -6.42 2.26 -16.92
N LYS A 49 -6.61 3.24 -16.01
CA LYS A 49 -5.77 4.44 -15.92
C LYS A 49 -4.39 4.09 -15.37
N LEU A 50 -4.33 3.21 -14.35
CA LEU A 50 -3.07 2.69 -13.80
C LEU A 50 -2.25 1.94 -14.83
N LYS A 51 -2.90 1.04 -15.58
CA LYS A 51 -2.28 0.34 -16.70
C LYS A 51 -1.70 1.33 -17.70
N LYS A 52 -2.46 2.34 -18.12
CA LYS A 52 -2.00 3.34 -19.08
C LYS A 52 -0.73 4.04 -18.60
N ILE A 53 -0.73 4.64 -17.40
CA ILE A 53 0.44 5.38 -16.91
C ILE A 53 1.65 4.48 -16.64
N SER A 54 1.46 3.24 -16.23
CA SER A 54 2.56 2.31 -16.00
C SER A 54 3.26 1.89 -17.30
N HIS A 55 2.56 1.90 -18.42
CA HIS A 55 3.15 1.66 -19.75
C HIS A 55 3.74 2.93 -20.38
N GLU A 56 3.30 4.11 -19.93
CA GLU A 56 3.84 5.41 -20.36
C GLU A 56 5.16 5.74 -19.65
N PHE A 57 5.25 5.43 -18.35
CA PHE A 57 6.42 5.72 -17.51
C PHE A 57 7.03 4.42 -16.96
N ASN A 58 8.28 4.14 -17.33
CA ASN A 58 8.98 2.89 -17.00
C ASN A 58 9.22 2.67 -15.50
N GLU A 59 9.23 3.73 -14.72
CA GLU A 59 9.37 3.69 -13.26
C GLU A 59 8.14 3.16 -12.56
N ILE A 60 6.96 3.27 -13.19
CA ILE A 60 5.68 2.99 -12.55
C ILE A 60 5.31 1.51 -12.68
N TYR A 61 5.17 0.86 -11.56
CA TYR A 61 4.46 -0.40 -11.36
C TYR A 61 3.18 -0.11 -10.59
N TYR A 62 2.25 -1.05 -10.52
CA TYR A 62 1.01 -0.81 -9.79
C TYR A 62 0.47 -2.09 -9.13
N SER A 63 -0.38 -1.89 -8.14
CA SER A 63 -1.19 -2.94 -7.55
C SER A 63 -2.60 -2.93 -8.14
N VAL A 64 -3.34 -4.01 -7.95
CA VAL A 64 -4.76 -4.11 -8.25
C VAL A 64 -5.51 -4.58 -7.01
N GLY A 65 -6.53 -3.84 -6.60
CA GLY A 65 -7.26 -4.14 -5.37
C GLY A 65 -8.44 -3.20 -5.16
N LEU A 66 -9.12 -3.39 -4.04
CA LEU A 66 -10.20 -2.52 -3.59
C LEU A 66 -9.95 -2.10 -2.15
N HIS A 67 -9.78 -0.78 -1.96
CA HIS A 67 -9.54 -0.16 -0.67
C HIS A 67 -10.71 -0.41 0.31
N PRO A 68 -10.47 -0.58 1.62
CA PRO A 68 -11.52 -0.87 2.59
C PRO A 68 -12.64 0.18 2.65
N LEU A 69 -12.36 1.45 2.40
CA LEU A 69 -13.39 2.50 2.33
C LEU A 69 -14.33 2.33 1.14
N GLU A 70 -13.91 1.60 0.11
CA GLU A 70 -14.68 1.29 -1.09
C GLU A 70 -15.32 -0.11 -1.04
N ALA A 71 -15.24 -0.81 0.08
CA ALA A 71 -15.71 -2.19 0.26
C ALA A 71 -17.16 -2.43 -0.19
N LYS A 72 -18.01 -1.41 -0.12
CA LYS A 72 -19.41 -1.47 -0.63
C LYS A 72 -19.50 -1.75 -2.14
N LYS A 73 -18.43 -1.50 -2.88
CA LYS A 73 -18.33 -1.74 -4.34
C LYS A 73 -17.86 -3.15 -4.68
N TRP A 74 -17.57 -3.98 -3.64
CA TRP A 74 -17.18 -5.37 -3.86
C TRP A 74 -18.35 -6.19 -4.38
N GLU A 75 -18.16 -6.84 -5.54
CA GLU A 75 -19.16 -7.66 -6.21
C GLU A 75 -18.59 -9.04 -6.53
N GLN A 76 -19.45 -9.97 -6.91
CA GLN A 76 -19.04 -11.33 -7.30
C GLN A 76 -18.03 -11.35 -8.45
N SER A 77 -18.10 -10.37 -9.35
CA SER A 77 -17.18 -10.21 -10.48
C SER A 77 -15.81 -9.64 -10.10
N SER A 78 -15.68 -8.98 -8.93
CA SER A 78 -14.48 -8.23 -8.53
C SER A 78 -13.23 -9.12 -8.48
N LYS A 79 -13.30 -10.30 -7.83
CA LYS A 79 -12.17 -11.25 -7.74
C LYS A 79 -11.68 -11.67 -9.14
N SER A 80 -12.62 -11.90 -10.08
CA SER A 80 -12.28 -12.28 -11.46
C SER A 80 -11.63 -11.15 -12.23
N LEU A 81 -12.07 -9.92 -12.03
CA LEU A 81 -11.46 -8.73 -12.63
C LEU A 81 -10.03 -8.52 -12.13
N LEU A 82 -9.81 -8.60 -10.81
CA LEU A 82 -8.48 -8.47 -10.22
C LEU A 82 -7.53 -9.56 -10.74
N ARG A 83 -7.99 -10.82 -10.76
CA ARG A 83 -7.22 -11.94 -11.31
C ARG A 83 -6.81 -11.71 -12.76
N LYS A 84 -7.75 -11.32 -13.60
CA LYS A 84 -7.50 -11.03 -15.01
C LYS A 84 -6.45 -9.92 -15.14
N SER A 85 -6.63 -8.81 -14.43
CA SER A 85 -5.73 -7.66 -14.49
C SER A 85 -4.30 -8.03 -14.07
N ALA A 86 -4.15 -8.84 -13.01
CA ALA A 86 -2.85 -9.29 -12.52
C ALA A 86 -2.14 -10.24 -13.49
N LEU A 87 -2.89 -11.14 -14.15
CA LEU A 87 -2.31 -12.10 -15.08
C LEU A 87 -1.97 -11.49 -16.45
N GLU A 88 -2.71 -10.49 -16.89
CA GLU A 88 -2.55 -9.87 -18.22
C GLU A 88 -1.49 -8.77 -18.27
N ASP A 89 -1.02 -8.26 -17.13
CA ASP A 89 -0.06 -7.17 -17.11
C ASP A 89 1.07 -7.38 -16.10
N ARG A 90 2.28 -7.55 -16.60
CA ARG A 90 3.51 -7.71 -15.78
C ARG A 90 3.89 -6.46 -14.96
N ARG A 91 3.23 -5.33 -15.16
CA ARG A 91 3.38 -4.14 -14.33
C ARG A 91 2.59 -4.24 -13.03
N VAL A 92 1.65 -5.17 -12.92
CA VAL A 92 0.99 -5.50 -11.66
C VAL A 92 1.95 -6.31 -10.80
N VAL A 93 2.29 -5.77 -9.63
CA VAL A 93 3.30 -6.36 -8.73
C VAL A 93 2.75 -6.72 -7.36
N ALA A 94 1.48 -6.41 -7.07
CA ALA A 94 0.83 -6.71 -5.80
C ALA A 94 -0.70 -6.74 -5.94
N ILE A 95 -1.37 -7.39 -5.00
CA ILE A 95 -2.80 -7.22 -4.77
C ILE A 95 -2.97 -6.20 -3.65
N GLY A 96 -3.70 -5.13 -3.92
CA GLY A 96 -3.90 -4.02 -3.00
C GLY A 96 -4.21 -2.71 -3.76
N GLU A 97 -4.52 -1.67 -3.07
CA GLU A 97 -4.59 -1.52 -1.63
C GLU A 97 -5.82 -2.26 -1.09
N LEU A 98 -5.63 -3.11 -0.11
CA LEU A 98 -6.69 -3.86 0.55
C LEU A 98 -6.52 -3.72 2.07
N GLY A 99 -7.48 -4.14 2.87
CA GLY A 99 -7.30 -4.11 4.31
C GLY A 99 -8.53 -3.68 5.08
N LEU A 100 -8.29 -3.02 6.23
CA LEU A 100 -9.33 -2.58 7.16
C LEU A 100 -9.10 -1.13 7.60
N ASP A 101 -10.15 -0.32 7.56
CA ASP A 101 -10.19 1.03 8.11
C ASP A 101 -11.42 1.18 9.00
N PHE A 102 -11.19 1.16 10.32
CA PHE A 102 -12.27 1.31 11.31
C PHE A 102 -12.36 2.73 11.87
N PHE A 103 -11.52 3.63 11.38
CA PHE A 103 -11.57 5.03 11.77
C PHE A 103 -12.88 5.67 11.28
N LYS A 104 -13.80 5.97 12.22
CA LYS A 104 -15.11 6.59 11.94
C LYS A 104 -15.94 5.81 10.89
N ASN A 105 -15.76 4.51 10.80
CA ASN A 105 -16.40 3.70 9.78
C ASN A 105 -17.21 2.55 10.41
N GLU A 106 -18.47 2.40 10.00
CA GLU A 106 -19.39 1.37 10.50
C GLU A 106 -19.45 0.13 9.60
N ASN A 107 -18.73 0.11 8.46
CA ASN A 107 -18.81 -0.96 7.44
C ASN A 107 -17.88 -2.14 7.70
N LYS A 108 -17.59 -2.49 8.94
CA LYS A 108 -16.61 -3.54 9.31
C LYS A 108 -16.85 -4.85 8.58
N THR A 109 -18.08 -5.36 8.60
CA THR A 109 -18.43 -6.63 7.94
C THR A 109 -18.16 -6.61 6.45
N GLN A 110 -18.56 -5.55 5.76
CA GLN A 110 -18.32 -5.41 4.32
C GLN A 110 -16.83 -5.30 3.97
N GLN A 111 -16.05 -4.63 4.82
CA GLN A 111 -14.59 -4.58 4.63
C GLN A 111 -13.96 -5.97 4.75
N ILE A 112 -14.37 -6.77 5.72
CA ILE A 112 -13.88 -8.15 5.89
C ILE A 112 -14.32 -9.04 4.71
N GLU A 113 -15.56 -8.91 4.25
CA GLU A 113 -16.09 -9.63 3.09
C GLU A 113 -15.32 -9.31 1.79
N ALA A 114 -14.87 -8.07 1.62
CA ALA A 114 -14.04 -7.68 0.48
C ALA A 114 -12.58 -8.06 0.66
N LEU A 115 -12.06 -8.05 1.90
CA LEU A 115 -10.65 -8.33 2.21
C LEU A 115 -10.27 -9.78 1.96
N ILE A 116 -11.04 -10.73 2.53
CA ILE A 116 -10.67 -12.16 2.51
C ILE A 116 -10.48 -12.69 1.08
N PRO A 117 -11.41 -12.46 0.11
CA PRO A 117 -11.20 -12.92 -1.26
C PRO A 117 -9.99 -12.31 -1.96
N GLN A 118 -9.58 -11.09 -1.59
CA GLN A 118 -8.39 -10.43 -2.14
C GLN A 118 -7.10 -11.05 -1.55
N MET A 119 -7.07 -11.34 -0.25
CA MET A 119 -5.94 -12.07 0.39
C MET A 119 -5.77 -13.46 -0.21
N GLU A 120 -6.87 -14.21 -0.39
CA GLU A 120 -6.85 -15.52 -1.04
C GLU A 120 -6.35 -15.43 -2.48
N LEU A 121 -6.79 -14.42 -3.23
CA LEU A 121 -6.34 -14.21 -4.60
C LEU A 121 -4.84 -13.92 -4.68
N ALA A 122 -4.33 -13.08 -3.78
CA ALA A 122 -2.90 -12.78 -3.69
C ALA A 122 -2.08 -14.07 -3.46
N TYR A 123 -2.51 -14.89 -2.50
CA TYR A 123 -1.89 -16.19 -2.24
C TYR A 123 -1.93 -17.11 -3.47
N GLU A 124 -3.08 -17.24 -4.14
CA GLU A 124 -3.26 -18.07 -5.34
C GLU A 124 -2.37 -17.63 -6.51
N LEU A 125 -2.09 -16.33 -6.62
CA LEU A 125 -1.26 -15.75 -7.69
C LEU A 125 0.22 -15.59 -7.31
N GLU A 126 0.59 -15.98 -6.08
CA GLU A 126 1.94 -15.76 -5.51
C GLU A 126 2.38 -14.30 -5.59
N LEU A 127 1.42 -13.36 -5.43
CA LEU A 127 1.67 -11.93 -5.38
C LEU A 127 1.62 -11.44 -3.94
N PRO A 128 2.49 -10.47 -3.55
CA PRO A 128 2.40 -9.83 -2.25
C PRO A 128 1.15 -8.96 -2.14
N VAL A 129 0.78 -8.62 -0.90
CA VAL A 129 -0.31 -7.69 -0.62
C VAL A 129 0.20 -6.35 -0.09
N ILE A 130 -0.51 -5.27 -0.43
CA ILE A 130 -0.35 -3.94 0.17
C ILE A 130 -1.55 -3.71 1.09
N ILE A 131 -1.29 -3.71 2.41
CA ILE A 131 -2.32 -3.69 3.43
C ILE A 131 -2.48 -2.30 4.03
N HIS A 132 -3.68 -1.75 3.91
CA HIS A 132 -4.17 -0.63 4.69
C HIS A 132 -4.69 -1.13 6.04
N CYS A 133 -4.22 -0.55 7.14
CA CYS A 133 -4.66 -0.94 8.48
C CYS A 133 -4.79 0.29 9.38
N ARG A 134 -6.01 0.75 9.60
CA ARG A 134 -6.29 1.92 10.44
C ARG A 134 -7.34 1.62 11.50
N ASP A 135 -6.96 1.76 12.78
CA ASP A 135 -7.80 1.41 13.95
C ASP A 135 -8.36 -0.02 13.91
N ALA A 136 -7.64 -0.95 13.25
CA ALA A 136 -8.09 -2.30 12.93
C ALA A 136 -7.02 -3.38 13.13
N ALA A 137 -5.93 -3.06 13.84
CA ALA A 137 -4.76 -3.94 13.92
C ALA A 137 -5.10 -5.33 14.52
N ASN A 138 -5.93 -5.40 15.55
CA ASN A 138 -6.28 -6.67 16.17
C ASN A 138 -7.02 -7.60 15.20
N GLU A 139 -8.06 -7.09 14.54
CA GLU A 139 -8.85 -7.84 13.56
C GLU A 139 -7.98 -8.27 12.37
N MET A 140 -7.09 -7.39 11.90
CA MET A 140 -6.19 -7.71 10.79
C MET A 140 -5.20 -8.81 11.19
N ILE A 141 -4.65 -8.76 12.41
CA ILE A 141 -3.76 -9.79 12.96
C ILE A 141 -4.50 -11.14 13.07
N GLU A 142 -5.74 -11.16 13.55
CA GLU A 142 -6.56 -12.37 13.64
C GLU A 142 -6.76 -12.99 12.26
N ILE A 143 -7.16 -12.21 11.25
CA ILE A 143 -7.36 -12.68 9.88
C ILE A 143 -6.06 -13.24 9.29
N CYS A 144 -4.96 -12.51 9.40
CA CYS A 144 -3.66 -12.95 8.89
C CYS A 144 -3.17 -14.22 9.62
N SER A 145 -3.37 -14.30 10.94
CA SER A 145 -3.01 -15.48 11.74
C SER A 145 -3.80 -16.71 11.31
N ASP A 146 -5.09 -16.56 11.04
CA ASP A 146 -5.93 -17.67 10.61
C ASP A 146 -5.59 -18.13 9.18
N LEU A 147 -5.26 -17.21 8.29
CA LEU A 147 -4.73 -17.54 6.96
C LEU A 147 -3.37 -18.24 7.07
N SER A 148 -2.49 -17.79 7.95
CA SER A 148 -1.17 -18.38 8.19
C SER A 148 -1.29 -19.82 8.73
N LYS A 149 -2.16 -20.08 9.71
CA LYS A 149 -2.44 -21.44 10.22
C LYS A 149 -2.92 -22.39 9.10
N LYS A 150 -3.62 -21.87 8.10
CA LYS A 150 -4.10 -22.62 6.94
C LYS A 150 -3.03 -22.73 5.83
N GLY A 151 -1.85 -22.14 5.99
CA GLY A 151 -0.81 -22.08 4.97
C GLY A 151 -1.22 -21.28 3.74
N LYS A 152 -2.08 -20.24 3.90
CA LYS A 152 -2.67 -19.44 2.82
C LYS A 152 -2.51 -17.93 3.03
N CYS A 153 -1.63 -17.50 3.94
CA CYS A 153 -1.33 -16.09 4.12
C CYS A 153 -0.34 -15.66 3.04
N PRO A 154 -0.65 -14.65 2.21
CA PRO A 154 0.32 -14.11 1.27
C PRO A 154 1.38 -13.29 2.02
N ASP A 155 2.55 -13.14 1.41
CA ASP A 155 3.54 -12.15 1.82
C ASP A 155 2.98 -10.73 1.60
N GLY A 156 3.53 -9.73 2.29
CA GLY A 156 3.06 -8.36 2.07
C GLY A 156 3.64 -7.31 3.00
N VAL A 157 3.08 -6.12 2.89
CA VAL A 157 3.49 -4.95 3.65
C VAL A 157 2.28 -4.25 4.28
N LEU A 158 2.41 -3.88 5.55
CA LEU A 158 1.53 -2.89 6.19
C LEU A 158 2.03 -1.52 5.73
N HIS A 159 1.31 -0.90 4.77
CA HIS A 159 1.69 0.43 4.30
C HIS A 159 1.34 1.49 5.34
N CYS A 160 2.04 2.63 5.28
CA CYS A 160 1.79 3.80 6.11
C CYS A 160 1.56 3.47 7.59
N TRP A 161 2.50 2.74 8.19
CA TRP A 161 2.35 2.22 9.55
C TRP A 161 2.01 3.31 10.57
N THR A 162 0.94 3.09 11.32
CA THR A 162 0.46 4.00 12.38
C THR A 162 0.13 3.30 13.70
N GLY A 163 0.38 1.99 13.78
CA GLY A 163 0.14 1.18 14.98
C GLY A 163 1.25 1.27 16.02
N THR A 164 1.07 0.52 17.10
CA THR A 164 2.01 0.41 18.23
C THR A 164 3.18 -0.54 17.94
N PRO A 165 4.29 -0.46 18.71
CA PRO A 165 5.38 -1.43 18.63
C PRO A 165 4.94 -2.88 18.87
N LYS A 166 3.95 -3.09 19.73
CA LYS A 166 3.40 -4.43 20.01
C LYS A 166 2.68 -5.02 18.80
N GLU A 167 1.82 -4.24 18.17
CA GLU A 167 1.10 -4.65 16.95
C GLU A 167 2.07 -4.89 15.80
N MET A 168 3.05 -3.99 15.63
CA MET A 168 4.10 -4.15 14.62
C MET A 168 4.82 -5.50 14.78
N LYS A 169 5.22 -5.86 16.02
CA LYS A 169 5.87 -7.13 16.28
C LYS A 169 5.02 -8.32 15.85
N GLN A 170 3.70 -8.30 16.08
CA GLN A 170 2.81 -9.37 15.69
C GLN A 170 2.75 -9.55 14.16
N PHE A 171 2.75 -8.45 13.39
CA PHE A 171 2.82 -8.53 11.93
C PHE A 171 4.19 -9.01 11.44
N LEU A 172 5.27 -8.58 12.06
CA LEU A 172 6.63 -9.07 11.76
C LEU A 172 6.76 -10.57 12.04
N ASP A 173 6.19 -11.06 13.15
CA ASP A 173 6.16 -12.48 13.49
C ASP A 173 5.34 -13.33 12.47
N LEU A 174 4.38 -12.72 11.77
CA LEU A 174 3.64 -13.31 10.65
C LEU A 174 4.38 -13.19 9.30
N GLY A 175 5.55 -12.55 9.25
CA GLY A 175 6.39 -12.43 8.06
C GLY A 175 6.24 -11.13 7.28
N PHE A 176 5.28 -10.27 7.62
CA PHE A 176 5.03 -9.01 6.91
C PHE A 176 6.17 -8.01 7.03
N TYR A 177 6.23 -7.12 6.06
CA TYR A 177 7.04 -5.90 6.09
C TYR A 177 6.23 -4.72 6.66
N ILE A 178 6.94 -3.71 7.15
CA ILE A 178 6.37 -2.47 7.67
C ILE A 178 6.86 -1.31 6.80
N SER A 179 5.95 -0.49 6.28
CA SER A 179 6.36 0.68 5.50
C SER A 179 6.15 1.98 6.29
N PHE A 180 7.13 2.88 6.20
CA PHE A 180 7.12 4.17 6.87
C PHE A 180 6.97 5.30 5.83
N SER A 181 5.94 6.11 6.02
CA SER A 181 5.66 7.31 5.23
C SER A 181 6.20 8.58 5.89
N GLY A 182 5.89 9.73 5.33
CA GLY A 182 6.24 11.04 5.90
C GLY A 182 5.79 11.26 7.34
N ILE A 183 4.85 10.46 7.87
CA ILE A 183 4.40 10.50 9.28
C ILE A 183 5.56 10.30 10.24
N VAL A 184 6.57 9.49 9.90
CA VAL A 184 7.73 9.24 10.76
C VAL A 184 8.50 10.53 11.11
N THR A 185 8.33 11.60 10.33
CA THR A 185 8.94 12.90 10.59
C THR A 185 8.10 13.81 11.49
N PHE A 186 6.86 13.42 11.81
CA PHE A 186 5.96 14.28 12.57
C PHE A 186 6.31 14.28 14.06
N PRO A 187 6.46 15.46 14.70
CA PRO A 187 6.97 15.55 16.08
C PRO A 187 6.14 14.80 17.12
N LYS A 188 4.84 14.57 16.85
CA LYS A 188 3.91 13.90 17.77
C LYS A 188 3.69 12.42 17.46
N ALA A 189 4.38 11.86 16.48
CA ALA A 189 4.23 10.48 16.06
C ALA A 189 5.08 9.52 16.93
N HIS A 190 4.92 9.57 18.25
CA HIS A 190 5.80 8.89 19.22
C HIS A 190 5.82 7.38 19.01
N GLU A 191 4.66 6.72 18.80
CA GLU A 191 4.57 5.28 18.55
C GLU A 191 5.33 4.89 17.27
N ILE A 192 5.20 5.70 16.23
CA ILE A 192 5.88 5.45 14.95
C ILE A 192 7.41 5.59 15.11
N HIS A 193 7.86 6.58 15.91
CA HIS A 193 9.28 6.75 16.21
C HIS A 193 9.84 5.53 16.95
N GLU A 194 9.10 4.97 17.91
CA GLU A 194 9.51 3.75 18.61
C GLU A 194 9.52 2.55 17.65
N CYS A 195 8.50 2.40 16.80
CA CYS A 195 8.48 1.38 15.76
C CYS A 195 9.71 1.48 14.85
N ALA A 196 10.02 2.67 14.33
CA ALA A 196 11.14 2.89 13.43
C ALA A 196 12.52 2.58 14.06
N LYS A 197 12.66 2.70 15.39
CA LYS A 197 13.89 2.34 16.10
C LYS A 197 14.12 0.85 16.25
N ILE A 198 13.05 0.06 16.28
CA ILE A 198 13.12 -1.37 16.63
C ILE A 198 12.79 -2.31 15.48
N VAL A 199 12.26 -1.81 14.37
CA VAL A 199 12.00 -2.62 13.17
C VAL A 199 13.31 -3.23 12.66
N PRO A 200 13.36 -4.53 12.29
CA PRO A 200 14.55 -5.12 11.69
C PRO A 200 14.93 -4.45 10.36
N ASN A 201 16.24 -4.29 10.12
CA ASN A 201 16.77 -3.62 8.93
C ASN A 201 16.36 -4.26 7.60
N ASP A 202 15.96 -5.51 7.60
CA ASP A 202 15.53 -6.29 6.45
C ASP A 202 13.99 -6.43 6.37
N LYS A 203 13.25 -5.74 7.25
CA LYS A 203 11.79 -5.86 7.37
C LYS A 203 11.05 -4.53 7.29
N TYR A 204 11.67 -3.47 6.76
CA TYR A 204 10.97 -2.23 6.52
C TYR A 204 11.10 -1.74 5.07
N LEU A 205 10.14 -0.97 4.65
CA LEU A 205 10.10 -0.23 3.40
C LEU A 205 9.90 1.26 3.71
N ILE A 206 10.13 2.09 2.70
CA ILE A 206 9.83 3.52 2.72
C ILE A 206 8.86 3.85 1.59
N GLU A 207 8.02 4.82 1.84
CA GLU A 207 7.02 5.29 0.90
C GLU A 207 6.72 6.75 1.08
N THR A 208 6.07 7.37 0.10
CA THR A 208 5.57 8.73 0.24
C THR A 208 4.12 8.80 0.66
N ASP A 209 3.28 7.86 0.21
CA ASP A 209 1.82 7.94 0.24
C ASP A 209 1.33 9.24 -0.45
N SER A 210 2.07 9.68 -1.46
CA SER A 210 1.76 10.93 -2.18
C SER A 210 0.43 10.82 -2.94
N PRO A 211 -0.38 11.88 -2.95
CA PRO A 211 -0.08 13.29 -2.63
C PRO A 211 -0.17 13.67 -1.15
N PHE A 212 -0.39 12.69 -0.26
CA PHE A 212 -0.60 12.89 1.17
C PHE A 212 0.73 12.92 1.95
N LEU A 213 0.63 13.20 3.24
CA LEU A 213 1.65 12.95 4.26
C LEU A 213 3.04 13.54 3.99
N ALA A 214 3.11 14.69 3.30
CA ALA A 214 4.38 15.38 3.08
C ALA A 214 5.18 15.50 4.39
N PRO A 215 6.48 15.11 4.39
CA PRO A 215 7.30 15.14 5.59
C PRO A 215 7.56 16.57 6.09
N VAL A 216 7.98 16.70 7.34
CA VAL A 216 8.48 17.99 7.87
C VAL A 216 9.74 18.38 7.10
N PRO A 217 9.92 19.65 6.69
CA PRO A 217 9.10 20.83 7.05
C PRO A 217 7.92 21.13 6.10
N HIS A 218 7.62 20.23 5.16
CA HIS A 218 6.63 20.46 4.10
C HIS A 218 5.22 19.98 4.43
N ARG A 219 4.96 19.61 5.69
CA ARG A 219 3.65 19.14 6.15
C ARG A 219 2.52 20.09 5.72
N GLY A 220 1.43 19.50 5.16
CA GLY A 220 0.28 20.25 4.65
C GLY A 220 0.41 20.74 3.20
N LYS A 221 1.55 20.49 2.55
CA LYS A 221 1.72 20.66 1.10
C LYS A 221 1.44 19.34 0.37
N ARG A 222 1.24 19.41 -0.94
CA ARG A 222 1.22 18.22 -1.80
C ARG A 222 2.57 17.50 -1.69
N ASN A 223 2.53 16.21 -1.40
CA ASN A 223 3.69 15.33 -1.42
C ASN A 223 3.95 14.80 -2.84
N GLU A 224 5.17 14.37 -3.12
CA GLU A 224 5.59 13.73 -4.38
C GLU A 224 6.53 12.55 -4.07
N PRO A 225 6.55 11.51 -4.95
CA PRO A 225 7.50 10.39 -4.82
C PRO A 225 8.96 10.78 -4.83
#